data_1e4ec0b5135f60f392c20f4de2876d2a
#
_entry.id   1e4ec0b5135f60f392c20f4de2876d2a
#
_cell.length_a   1.000
_cell.length_b   1.000
_cell.length_c   1.000
_cell.angle_alpha   90.00
_cell.angle_beta   90.00
_cell.angle_gamma   90.00
#
_symmetry.space_group_name_H-M   'P 1'
#
loop_
_entity.id
_entity.type
_entity.pdbx_description
1 polymer ?
#
loop_
_entity_poly.entity_id
_entity_poly.type
_entity_poly.pdbx_seq_one_letter_code
_entity_poly.pdbx_strand_id
1 'polypeptide(L)'
;RRFTDTDGSGEYTVIISDCGKTESFKAVADTGNVLKDSFTGKYVIVCPRDILVSVYGSIPEFDGSKPIVTKRWRFIPYSTVSSSGLMAVICPADVCVKNDETGELFKADVYLGAADNKTDISVFNPKILI
;
A
#
# COMPACT_ATOMS: atom_id res chain seq x y z
N ARG A 1 -12.06 1.30 -23.01
CA ARG A 1 -11.39 1.51 -22.87
C ARG A 1 -10.93 1.03 -22.76
N ARG A 2 -10.98 0.69 -22.76
CA ARG A 2 -10.31 0.69 -22.62
C ARG A 2 -9.69 0.28 -22.22
N PHE A 3 -9.41 0.02 -22.07
CA PHE A 3 -8.64 0.05 -21.68
C PHE A 3 -8.28 0.05 -21.66
N THR A 4 -8.67 -0.12 -22.08
CA THR A 4 -8.20 0.24 -21.95
C THR A 4 -7.91 0.61 -21.28
N ASP A 5 -8.32 0.71 -21.37
CA ASP A 5 -7.88 1.17 -20.60
C ASP A 5 -7.46 0.72 -19.47
N THR A 6 -7.33 0.06 -19.48
CA THR A 6 -6.74 -0.65 -18.43
C THR A 6 -5.27 -0.81 -18.60
N ASP A 7 -4.70 0.16 -19.05
CA ASP A 7 -3.27 0.25 -19.17
C ASP A 7 -2.62 0.63 -17.87
N GLY A 8 -3.37 0.64 -16.76
CA GLY A 8 -2.84 1.00 -15.48
C GLY A 8 -2.78 2.49 -15.23
N SER A 9 -3.26 3.30 -16.17
CA SER A 9 -3.23 4.74 -15.98
C SER A 9 -4.47 5.26 -15.26
N GLY A 10 -5.44 4.41 -14.94
CA GLY A 10 -6.65 4.84 -14.30
C GLY A 10 -6.41 5.26 -12.86
N GLU A 11 -7.30 6.11 -12.37
CA GLU A 11 -7.25 6.57 -11.00
C GLU A 11 -8.13 5.72 -10.12
N TYR A 12 -7.62 5.44 -8.95
CA TYR A 12 -8.31 4.61 -7.97
C TYR A 12 -8.27 5.30 -6.62
N THR A 13 -9.21 4.95 -5.77
CA THR A 13 -9.22 5.39 -4.37
C THR A 13 -9.07 4.13 -3.50
N VAL A 14 -8.07 4.15 -2.62
CA VAL A 14 -7.86 3.07 -1.66
C VAL A 14 -8.53 3.50 -0.35
N ILE A 15 -9.38 2.65 0.19
CA ILE A 15 -10.13 2.93 1.40
C ILE A 15 -9.73 1.92 2.46
N ILE A 16 -9.23 2.41 3.58
CA ILE A 16 -8.76 1.59 4.70
C ILE A 16 -9.74 1.74 5.85
N SER A 17 -10.18 0.62 6.40
CA SER A 17 -11.02 0.62 7.61
C SER A 17 -10.35 -0.25 8.65
N ASP A 18 -9.91 0.35 9.75
CA ASP A 18 -9.18 -0.36 10.79
C ASP A 18 -9.15 0.51 12.03
N CYS A 19 -9.02 -0.12 13.19
CA CYS A 19 -8.90 0.58 14.48
C CYS A 19 -10.02 1.58 14.71
N GLY A 20 -11.21 1.30 14.18
CA GLY A 20 -12.36 2.18 14.34
C GLY A 20 -12.30 3.43 13.47
N LYS A 21 -11.38 3.48 12.52
CA LYS A 21 -11.20 4.65 11.64
C LYS A 21 -11.27 4.23 10.19
N THR A 22 -11.67 5.18 9.35
CA THR A 22 -11.70 5.00 7.91
C THR A 22 -10.96 6.16 7.25
N GLU A 23 -9.99 5.82 6.41
CA GLU A 23 -9.23 6.81 5.67
C GLU A 23 -9.14 6.38 4.22
N SER A 24 -8.90 7.32 3.34
CA SER A 24 -8.76 7.00 1.93
C SER A 24 -7.68 7.86 1.30
N PHE A 25 -7.15 7.36 0.20
CA PHE A 25 -6.14 8.10 -0.56
C PHE A 25 -6.20 7.67 -2.01
N LYS A 26 -5.69 8.51 -2.88
CA LYS A 26 -5.65 8.23 -4.31
C LYS A 26 -4.44 7.37 -4.66
N ALA A 27 -4.62 6.48 -5.61
CA ALA A 27 -3.56 5.59 -6.04
C ALA A 27 -3.65 5.32 -7.53
N VAL A 28 -2.53 4.92 -8.09
CA VAL A 28 -2.42 4.63 -9.52
C VAL A 28 -2.00 3.17 -9.67
N ALA A 29 -2.63 2.47 -10.59
CA ALA A 29 -2.23 1.11 -10.91
C ALA A 29 -0.92 1.13 -11.70
N ASP A 30 0.04 0.31 -11.28
CA ASP A 30 1.37 0.28 -11.87
C ASP A 30 1.81 -1.17 -12.01
N THR A 31 1.82 -1.67 -13.24
CA THR A 31 2.20 -3.05 -13.50
C THR A 31 3.66 -3.33 -13.18
N GLY A 32 4.49 -2.29 -13.13
CA GLY A 32 5.87 -2.43 -12.73
C GLY A 32 6.08 -2.56 -11.23
N ASN A 33 5.03 -2.33 -10.44
CA ASN A 33 5.13 -2.46 -9.00
C ASN A 33 4.99 -3.93 -8.62
N VAL A 34 6.09 -4.55 -8.26
CA VAL A 34 6.10 -5.97 -7.88
C VAL A 34 6.42 -6.15 -6.40
N LEU A 35 6.18 -5.12 -5.59
CA LEU A 35 6.48 -5.17 -4.18
C LEU A 35 5.55 -6.16 -3.49
N LYS A 36 6.12 -7.17 -2.87
CA LYS A 36 5.38 -8.23 -2.21
C LYS A 36 6.04 -8.59 -0.90
N ASP A 37 5.22 -9.09 0.03
CA ASP A 37 5.75 -9.76 1.20
C ASP A 37 6.19 -11.17 0.78
N SER A 38 7.46 -11.50 1.00
CA SER A 38 8.01 -12.77 0.52
C SER A 38 7.44 -13.98 1.25
N PHE A 39 6.92 -13.80 2.46
CA PHE A 39 6.37 -14.92 3.21
C PHE A 39 4.96 -15.29 2.76
N THR A 40 4.13 -14.29 2.52
CA THR A 40 2.73 -14.55 2.19
C THR A 40 2.45 -14.43 0.71
N GLY A 41 3.33 -13.78 -0.05
CA GLY A 41 3.09 -13.51 -1.45
C GLY A 41 2.11 -12.38 -1.70
N LYS A 42 1.63 -11.72 -0.65
CA LYS A 42 0.67 -10.64 -0.82
C LYS A 42 1.36 -9.39 -1.32
N TYR A 43 0.69 -8.69 -2.20
CA TYR A 43 1.19 -7.41 -2.68
C TYR A 43 1.11 -6.35 -1.60
N VAL A 44 1.93 -5.33 -1.74
CA VAL A 44 1.96 -4.18 -0.84
C VAL A 44 1.47 -2.95 -1.60
N ILE A 45 0.49 -2.27 -1.04
CA ILE A 45 0.09 -0.95 -1.54
C ILE A 45 0.89 0.08 -0.76
N VAL A 46 1.62 0.93 -1.48
CA VAL A 46 2.37 2.01 -0.85
C VAL A 46 1.39 3.09 -0.43
N CYS A 47 1.40 3.43 0.85
CA CYS A 47 0.39 4.28 1.47
C CYS A 47 1.05 5.54 2.01
N PRO A 48 0.43 6.72 1.85
CA PRO A 48 0.98 7.93 2.44
C PRO A 48 1.15 7.79 3.94
N ARG A 49 2.26 8.32 4.46
CA ARG A 49 2.59 8.14 5.88
C ARG A 49 1.56 8.78 6.79
N ASP A 50 1.03 9.95 6.40
CA ASP A 50 0.04 10.63 7.23
C ASP A 50 -1.25 9.82 7.36
N ILE A 51 -1.62 9.08 6.33
CA ILE A 51 -2.79 8.20 6.40
C ILE A 51 -2.55 7.08 7.40
N LEU A 52 -1.37 6.46 7.35
CA LEU A 52 -1.04 5.39 8.29
C LEU A 52 -0.98 5.89 9.71
N VAL A 53 -0.44 7.08 9.93
CA VAL A 53 -0.41 7.67 11.27
C VAL A 53 -1.82 7.97 11.74
N SER A 54 -2.69 8.45 10.85
CA SER A 54 -4.08 8.73 11.23
C SER A 54 -4.78 7.46 11.71
N VAL A 55 -4.56 6.34 11.05
CA VAL A 55 -5.26 5.09 11.38
C VAL A 55 -4.59 4.38 12.55
N TYR A 56 -3.27 4.31 12.56
CA TYR A 56 -2.55 3.44 13.48
C TYR A 56 -1.77 4.18 14.57
N GLY A 57 -1.74 5.49 14.51
CA GLY A 57 -1.08 6.32 15.52
C GLY A 57 0.38 6.61 15.25
N SER A 58 1.14 5.62 14.83
CA SER A 58 2.56 5.81 14.54
C SER A 58 3.02 4.73 13.58
N ILE A 59 4.17 4.98 12.96
CA ILE A 59 4.80 4.01 12.08
C ILE A 59 6.14 3.64 12.71
N PRO A 60 6.41 2.34 12.93
CA PRO A 60 7.69 1.94 13.51
C PRO A 60 8.83 2.24 12.55
N GLU A 61 9.99 2.49 13.11
CA GLU A 61 11.19 2.77 12.34
C GLU A 61 12.24 1.71 12.65
N PHE A 62 12.98 1.33 11.61
CA PHE A 62 14.08 0.40 11.76
C PHE A 62 15.34 1.22 11.97
N ASP A 63 15.96 1.12 13.15
CA ASP A 63 17.15 1.90 13.47
C ASP A 63 18.44 1.08 13.33
N GLY A 64 18.33 -0.14 12.84
CA GLY A 64 19.49 -0.98 12.61
C GLY A 64 19.94 -1.80 13.80
N SER A 65 19.46 -1.49 15.00
CA SER A 65 19.89 -2.21 16.19
C SER A 65 18.90 -3.27 16.61
N LYS A 66 17.62 -2.98 16.54
CA LYS A 66 16.56 -3.93 16.85
C LYS A 66 15.33 -3.56 16.07
N PRO A 67 14.81 -4.49 15.26
CA PRO A 67 13.51 -4.25 14.66
C PRO A 67 12.48 -4.28 15.79
N ILE A 68 11.75 -3.19 15.95
CA ILE A 68 10.62 -3.18 16.85
C ILE A 68 9.50 -3.88 16.11
N VAL A 69 9.32 -5.16 16.41
CA VAL A 69 8.27 -5.94 15.77
C VAL A 69 7.06 -5.86 16.68
N THR A 70 6.08 -5.07 16.32
CA THR A 70 4.78 -5.15 16.95
C THR A 70 4.01 -6.26 16.25
N LYS A 71 2.90 -6.68 16.84
CA LYS A 71 2.16 -7.83 16.32
C LYS A 71 1.72 -7.68 14.88
N ARG A 72 1.52 -6.44 14.41
CA ARG A 72 0.96 -6.21 13.09
C ARG A 72 1.94 -5.61 12.11
N TRP A 73 2.98 -4.96 12.61
CA TRP A 73 3.97 -4.30 11.75
C TRP A 73 5.14 -5.23 11.49
N ARG A 74 5.62 -5.22 10.27
CA ARG A 74 6.84 -5.93 9.87
C ARG A 74 7.66 -5.04 8.98
N PHE A 75 8.91 -5.42 8.79
CA PHE A 75 9.80 -4.74 7.84
C PHE A 75 10.11 -5.69 6.72
N ILE A 76 9.93 -5.23 5.49
CA ILE A 76 10.27 -6.04 4.32
C ILE A 76 11.32 -5.30 3.50
N PRO A 77 12.22 -6.05 2.86
CA PRO A 77 13.19 -5.40 1.98
C PRO A 77 12.50 -4.86 0.74
N TYR A 78 12.97 -3.72 0.29
CA TYR A 78 12.51 -3.15 -0.97
C TYR A 78 13.68 -2.50 -1.67
N SER A 79 13.56 -2.35 -2.99
CA SER A 79 14.56 -1.62 -3.74
C SER A 79 13.90 -0.87 -4.87
N THR A 80 14.48 0.28 -5.20
CA THR A 80 14.09 1.07 -6.34
C THR A 80 15.35 1.33 -7.16
N VAL A 81 15.20 2.04 -8.26
CA VAL A 81 16.33 2.38 -9.10
C VAL A 81 17.38 3.16 -8.32
N SER A 82 16.94 4.00 -7.39
CA SER A 82 17.83 4.93 -6.71
C SER A 82 18.17 4.54 -5.28
N SER A 83 17.45 3.58 -4.67
CA SER A 83 17.71 3.26 -3.27
C SER A 83 17.17 1.88 -2.92
N SER A 84 17.62 1.40 -1.77
CA SER A 84 17.10 0.16 -1.20
C SER A 84 17.06 0.30 0.31
N GLY A 85 16.27 -0.55 0.95
CA GLY A 85 16.15 -0.49 2.39
C GLY A 85 15.05 -1.40 2.88
N LEU A 86 14.54 -1.08 4.07
CA LEU A 86 13.44 -1.80 4.69
C LEU A 86 12.22 -0.90 4.76
N MET A 87 11.07 -1.46 4.43
CA MET A 87 9.82 -0.73 4.47
C MET A 87 8.95 -1.31 5.56
N ALA A 88 8.40 -0.44 6.40
CA ALA A 88 7.43 -0.86 7.41
C ALA A 88 6.11 -1.19 6.72
N VAL A 89 5.58 -2.38 6.96
CA VAL A 89 4.32 -2.80 6.38
C VAL A 89 3.41 -3.32 7.48
N ILE A 90 2.10 -3.16 7.26
CA ILE A 90 1.09 -3.61 8.21
C ILE A 90 0.00 -4.34 7.44
N CYS A 91 -0.56 -5.38 8.07
CA CYS A 91 -1.71 -6.09 7.53
C CYS A 91 -2.97 -5.38 8.02
N PRO A 92 -3.69 -4.69 7.16
CA PRO A 92 -4.89 -3.96 7.59
C PRO A 92 -6.06 -4.91 7.81
N ALA A 93 -7.04 -4.44 8.60
CA ALA A 93 -8.25 -5.22 8.82
C ALA A 93 -9.11 -5.26 7.56
N ASP A 94 -9.20 -4.16 6.83
CA ASP A 94 -10.07 -4.09 5.67
C ASP A 94 -9.56 -3.04 4.70
N VAL A 95 -9.41 -3.44 3.44
CA VAL A 95 -9.00 -2.52 2.38
C VAL A 95 -9.87 -2.75 1.17
N CYS A 96 -10.42 -1.67 0.63
CA CYS A 96 -11.14 -1.68 -0.63
C CYS A 96 -10.46 -0.75 -1.60
N VAL A 97 -10.48 -1.11 -2.87
CA VAL A 97 -9.97 -0.25 -3.94
C VAL A 97 -11.12 0.07 -4.85
N LYS A 98 -11.36 1.34 -5.06
CA LYS A 98 -12.46 1.81 -5.88
C LYS A 98 -11.92 2.38 -7.18
N ASN A 99 -12.48 1.93 -8.29
CA ASN A 99 -12.19 2.53 -9.59
C ASN A 99 -12.97 3.83 -9.66
N ASP A 100 -12.27 4.96 -9.74
CA ASP A 100 -12.92 6.26 -9.68
C ASP A 100 -13.78 6.53 -10.92
N GLU A 101 -13.47 5.92 -12.03
CA GLU A 101 -14.22 6.12 -13.26
C GLU A 101 -15.52 5.34 -13.26
N THR A 102 -15.49 4.10 -12.83
CA THR A 102 -16.66 3.23 -12.89
C THR A 102 -17.39 3.12 -11.58
N GLY A 103 -16.76 3.48 -10.47
CA GLY A 103 -17.34 3.30 -9.15
C GLY A 103 -17.23 1.89 -8.61
N GLU A 104 -16.65 0.98 -9.37
CA GLU A 104 -16.56 -0.41 -8.95
C GLU A 104 -15.62 -0.56 -7.76
N LEU A 105 -16.02 -1.38 -6.79
CA LEU A 105 -15.24 -1.62 -5.58
C LEU A 105 -14.65 -3.03 -5.61
N PHE A 106 -13.39 -3.13 -5.21
CA PHE A 106 -12.67 -4.39 -5.10
C PHE A 106 -12.17 -4.54 -3.69
N LYS A 107 -12.47 -5.66 -3.05
CA LYS A 107 -11.88 -5.96 -1.76
C LYS A 107 -10.47 -6.48 -1.99
N ALA A 108 -9.51 -5.93 -1.28
CA ALA A 108 -8.10 -6.24 -1.53
C ALA A 108 -7.49 -6.93 -0.31
N ASP A 109 -6.78 -8.02 -0.56
CA ASP A 109 -6.05 -8.75 0.47
C ASP A 109 -4.57 -8.41 0.31
N VAL A 110 -4.17 -7.33 0.94
CA VAL A 110 -2.84 -6.74 0.73
C VAL A 110 -2.27 -6.25 2.05
N TYR A 111 -0.98 -5.95 2.02
CA TYR A 111 -0.35 -5.18 3.08
C TYR A 111 -0.30 -3.72 2.68
N LEU A 112 -0.22 -2.84 3.67
CA LEU A 112 0.02 -1.43 3.44
C LEU A 112 1.44 -1.11 3.85
N GLY A 113 2.19 -0.48 2.96
CA GLY A 113 3.57 -0.10 3.22
C GLY A 113 3.71 1.39 3.36
N ALA A 114 4.57 1.82 4.29
CA ALA A 114 4.78 3.24 4.53
C ALA A 114 5.57 3.83 3.37
N ALA A 115 5.02 4.85 2.73
CA ALA A 115 5.69 5.53 1.64
C ALA A 115 6.95 6.23 2.12
N ASP A 116 7.90 6.39 1.23
CA ASP A 116 9.05 7.25 1.49
C ASP A 116 8.56 8.68 1.64
N ASN A 117 9.30 9.48 2.41
CA ASN A 117 8.88 10.83 2.75
C ASN A 117 8.55 11.71 1.57
N LYS A 118 9.14 11.43 0.44
CA LYS A 118 9.05 12.33 -0.70
C LYS A 118 8.14 11.84 -1.79
N THR A 119 7.45 10.75 -1.54
CA THR A 119 6.56 10.17 -2.53
C THR A 119 5.17 10.74 -2.34
N ASP A 120 4.68 11.42 -3.35
CA ASP A 120 3.33 11.98 -3.31
C ASP A 120 2.32 11.09 -3.99
N ILE A 121 2.77 10.05 -4.67
CA ILE A 121 1.90 9.19 -5.46
C ILE A 121 1.92 7.79 -4.87
N SER A 122 0.75 7.29 -4.54
CA SER A 122 0.60 5.90 -4.11
C SER A 122 0.39 5.02 -5.32
N VAL A 123 1.01 3.84 -5.29
CA VAL A 123 0.93 2.92 -6.42
C VAL A 123 0.60 1.53 -5.90
N PHE A 124 -0.01 0.73 -6.76
CA PHE A 124 -0.30 -0.65 -6.44
C PHE A 124 -0.28 -1.49 -7.71
N ASN A 125 -0.09 -2.79 -7.56
CA ASN A 125 -0.10 -3.69 -8.71
C ASN A 125 -1.54 -4.04 -9.05
N PRO A 126 -1.97 -3.85 -10.31
CA PRO A 126 -3.38 -4.09 -10.67
C PRO A 126 -3.82 -5.55 -10.52
N LYS A 127 -2.89 -6.48 -10.33
CA LYS A 127 -3.27 -7.87 -10.10
C LYS A 127 -4.07 -8.04 -8.83
N ILE A 128 -4.02 -7.09 -7.90
CA ILE A 128 -4.85 -7.17 -6.68
C ILE A 128 -6.34 -7.02 -6.98
N LEU A 129 -6.67 -6.56 -8.17
CA LEU A 129 -8.07 -6.32 -8.57
C LEU A 129 -8.74 -7.56 -9.18
N ILE A 130 -8.05 -8.67 -9.22
CA ILE A 130 -8.57 -9.90 -9.81
C ILE A 130 -9.12 -10.82 -8.76
#